data_aa4a42f04034a4b6271ab94cbf24ca71
#
_entry.id   aa4a42f04034a4b6271ab94cbf24ca71
#
_cell.length_a   1.000
_cell.length_b   1.000
_cell.length_c   1.000
_cell.angle_alpha   90.00
_cell.angle_beta   90.00
_cell.angle_gamma   90.00
#
_symmetry.space_group_name_H-M   'P 1'
#
loop_
_entity.id
_entity.type
_entity.pdbx_description
1 polymer ?
#
loop_
_entity_poly.entity_id
_entity_poly.type
_entity_poly.pdbx_seq_one_letter_code
_entity_poly.pdbx_strand_id
1 'polypeptide(L)'
;MYFALSVEIRREEGEFFSPIQGLYRRYELNYVFGDERDLIGVRTVMRPEDRVYMYRVNATPEQVQQLFRSIADRTNQLVEHPEFYHTLLNNCLNGILRHTVELTPEEVSWFDPQILLPGFSDRYAFNSGIIGQPGQTFEDLKEVSRIDERAEEVGIGDDFSKTIRGLPLTAVENQKVEE
;
A
#
# COMPACT_ATOMS: atom_id res chain seq x y z
N MET A 1 13.44 10.34 4.14
CA MET A 1 12.08 10.50 3.64
C MET A 1 11.70 9.20 2.93
N TYR A 2 10.59 8.62 3.29
CA TYR A 2 10.02 7.45 2.64
C TYR A 2 8.75 7.87 1.91
N PHE A 3 8.63 7.44 0.67
CA PHE A 3 7.56 7.84 -0.22
C PHE A 3 6.54 6.72 -0.34
N ALA A 4 5.27 7.04 -0.26
CA ALA A 4 4.18 6.10 -0.38
C ALA A 4 3.16 6.54 -1.42
N LEU A 5 2.50 5.55 -2.01
CA LEU A 5 1.35 5.72 -2.90
C LEU A 5 0.15 5.03 -2.27
N SER A 6 -0.98 5.70 -2.26
CA SER A 6 -2.28 5.10 -1.96
C SER A 6 -3.23 5.26 -3.14
N VAL A 7 -3.95 4.19 -3.47
CA VAL A 7 -5.04 4.24 -4.45
C VAL A 7 -6.35 4.40 -3.68
N GLU A 8 -6.95 5.55 -3.82
CA GLU A 8 -8.08 6.00 -3.02
C GLU A 8 -9.30 6.33 -3.88
N ILE A 9 -10.41 6.54 -3.23
CA ILE A 9 -11.60 7.16 -3.82
C ILE A 9 -11.62 8.65 -3.48
N ARG A 10 -11.96 9.49 -4.44
CA ARG A 10 -12.33 10.88 -4.19
C ARG A 10 -13.81 10.93 -3.83
N ARG A 11 -14.11 11.54 -2.71
CA ARG A 11 -15.47 11.75 -2.21
C ARG A 11 -15.78 13.24 -2.14
N GLU A 12 -17.03 13.57 -2.38
CA GLU A 12 -17.53 14.91 -2.09
C GLU A 12 -17.73 15.11 -0.57
N GLU A 13 -17.78 16.37 -0.14
CA GLU A 13 -18.02 16.70 1.26
C GLU A 13 -19.38 16.12 1.71
N GLY A 14 -19.38 15.37 2.82
CA GLY A 14 -20.58 14.69 3.34
C GLY A 14 -20.89 13.32 2.72
N GLU A 15 -20.11 12.85 1.76
CA GLU A 15 -20.26 11.49 1.23
C GLU A 15 -19.57 10.43 2.11
N PHE A 16 -20.29 9.33 2.37
CA PHE A 16 -19.74 8.15 3.04
C PHE A 16 -19.44 7.05 2.02
N PHE A 17 -18.38 6.29 2.26
CA PHE A 17 -18.09 5.14 1.41
C PHE A 17 -19.16 4.06 1.56
N SER A 18 -19.65 3.59 0.43
CA SER A 18 -20.53 2.43 0.34
C SER A 18 -20.06 1.52 -0.80
N PRO A 19 -19.79 0.24 -0.52
CA PRO A 19 -19.43 -0.73 -1.57
C PRO A 19 -20.48 -0.83 -2.67
N ILE A 20 -21.76 -0.69 -2.32
CA ILE A 20 -22.88 -0.70 -3.27
C ILE A 20 -22.80 0.52 -4.18
N GLN A 21 -22.55 1.71 -3.64
CA GLN A 21 -22.39 2.92 -4.46
C GLN A 21 -21.14 2.83 -5.36
N GLY A 22 -20.09 2.15 -4.90
CA GLY A 22 -18.93 1.86 -5.72
C GLY A 22 -19.23 0.98 -6.95
N LEU A 23 -20.20 0.06 -6.88
CA LEU A 23 -20.70 -0.70 -8.04
C LEU A 23 -21.35 0.20 -9.09
N TYR A 24 -21.96 1.31 -8.67
CA TYR A 24 -22.61 2.29 -9.54
C TYR A 24 -21.69 3.43 -9.97
N ARG A 25 -20.36 3.30 -9.78
CA ARG A 25 -19.35 4.28 -10.21
C ARG A 25 -19.61 5.70 -9.67
N ARG A 26 -19.98 5.79 -8.39
CA ARG A 26 -20.26 7.08 -7.73
C ARG A 26 -19.02 7.86 -7.34
N TYR A 27 -17.87 7.20 -7.22
CA TYR A 27 -16.64 7.78 -6.72
C TYR A 27 -15.60 7.86 -7.85
N GLU A 28 -14.81 8.91 -7.88
CA GLU A 28 -13.65 9.02 -8.75
C GLU A 28 -12.48 8.24 -8.17
N LEU A 29 -11.69 7.59 -9.05
CA LEU A 29 -10.44 6.95 -8.67
C LEU A 29 -9.35 8.01 -8.52
N ASN A 30 -8.62 7.95 -7.43
CA ASN A 30 -7.54 8.90 -7.13
C ASN A 30 -6.27 8.19 -6.68
N TYR A 31 -5.11 8.64 -7.17
CA TYR A 31 -3.79 8.20 -6.75
C TYR A 31 -3.16 9.29 -5.89
N VAL A 32 -2.92 8.97 -4.61
CA VAL A 32 -2.39 9.92 -3.63
C VAL A 32 -0.95 9.57 -3.34
N PHE A 33 -0.04 10.50 -3.62
CA PHE A 33 1.37 10.40 -3.28
C PHE A 33 1.66 11.23 -2.04
N GLY A 34 2.42 10.70 -1.11
CA GLY A 34 2.77 11.41 0.12
C GLY A 34 3.93 10.79 0.88
N ASP A 35 4.27 11.43 1.99
CA ASP A 35 5.17 10.82 2.96
C ASP A 35 4.46 9.61 3.57
N GLU A 36 5.23 8.56 3.80
CA GLU A 36 4.73 7.32 4.40
C GLU A 36 4.08 7.56 5.78
N ARG A 37 4.60 8.52 6.54
CA ARG A 37 4.03 8.93 7.83
C ARG A 37 2.59 9.42 7.69
N ASP A 38 2.29 10.16 6.62
CA ASP A 38 0.95 10.68 6.37
C ASP A 38 0.01 9.56 5.91
N LEU A 39 0.42 8.76 4.92
CA LEU A 39 -0.46 7.77 4.32
C LEU A 39 -0.67 6.53 5.20
N ILE A 40 0.40 6.02 5.83
CA ILE A 40 0.30 4.86 6.73
C ILE A 40 -0.15 5.30 8.12
N GLY A 41 0.33 6.46 8.61
CA GLY A 41 -0.04 6.98 9.92
C GLY A 41 -1.54 7.22 10.09
N VAL A 42 -2.24 7.65 9.02
CA VAL A 42 -3.71 7.75 9.03
C VAL A 42 -4.37 6.39 9.30
N ARG A 43 -3.77 5.30 8.81
CA ARG A 43 -4.33 3.95 8.92
C ARG A 43 -3.92 3.21 10.19
N THR A 44 -2.87 3.65 10.84
CA THR A 44 -2.33 3.01 12.05
C THR A 44 -2.61 3.85 13.29
N VAL A 45 -2.11 5.09 13.33
CA VAL A 45 -2.19 5.96 14.53
C VAL A 45 -3.56 6.63 14.65
N MET A 46 -4.16 7.07 13.53
CA MET A 46 -5.47 7.74 13.55
C MET A 46 -6.66 6.78 13.49
N ARG A 47 -6.44 5.52 13.14
CA ARG A 47 -7.46 4.46 13.09
C ARG A 47 -6.92 3.20 13.76
N PRO A 48 -6.82 3.17 15.08
CA PRO A 48 -6.20 2.07 15.83
C PRO A 48 -6.97 0.74 15.72
N GLU A 49 -8.20 0.76 15.25
CA GLU A 49 -8.99 -0.44 14.95
C GLU A 49 -8.56 -1.17 13.67
N ASP A 50 -7.83 -0.49 12.77
CA ASP A 50 -7.38 -1.07 11.51
C ASP A 50 -6.12 -1.91 11.74
N ARG A 51 -6.10 -3.15 11.21
CA ARG A 51 -4.90 -3.99 11.17
C ARG A 51 -4.14 -3.71 9.89
N VAL A 52 -2.90 -3.24 10.02
CA VAL A 52 -2.05 -2.86 8.90
C VAL A 52 -0.85 -3.78 8.79
N TYR A 53 -0.61 -4.28 7.59
CA TYR A 53 0.49 -5.19 7.27
C TYR A 53 1.40 -4.54 6.23
N MET A 54 2.72 -4.65 6.43
CA MET A 54 3.74 -4.19 5.50
C MET A 54 4.58 -5.35 5.01
N TYR A 55 4.39 -5.72 3.76
CA TYR A 55 5.12 -6.81 3.12
C TYR A 55 6.27 -6.28 2.26
N ARG A 56 7.44 -6.90 2.39
CA ARG A 56 8.54 -6.64 1.47
C ARG A 56 8.30 -7.39 0.17
N VAL A 57 8.33 -6.68 -0.94
CA VAL A 57 8.16 -7.24 -2.28
C VAL A 57 9.49 -7.80 -2.78
N ASN A 58 9.47 -9.01 -3.37
CA ASN A 58 10.60 -9.67 -4.02
C ASN A 58 10.76 -9.11 -5.45
N ALA A 59 11.37 -7.93 -5.57
CA ALA A 59 11.55 -7.24 -6.84
C ALA A 59 12.98 -6.72 -6.97
N THR A 60 13.51 -6.73 -8.22
CA THR A 60 14.79 -6.12 -8.54
C THR A 60 14.68 -4.59 -8.57
N PRO A 61 15.79 -3.84 -8.45
CA PRO A 61 15.77 -2.39 -8.59
C PRO A 61 15.17 -1.93 -9.93
N GLU A 62 15.43 -2.66 -11.00
CA GLU A 62 14.90 -2.36 -12.35
C GLU A 62 13.38 -2.51 -12.39
N GLN A 63 12.84 -3.58 -11.80
CA GLN A 63 11.41 -3.82 -11.67
C GLN A 63 10.74 -2.72 -10.84
N VAL A 64 11.37 -2.30 -9.73
CA VAL A 64 10.86 -1.19 -8.92
C VAL A 64 10.83 0.12 -9.71
N GLN A 65 11.84 0.40 -10.55
CA GLN A 65 11.84 1.58 -11.42
C GLN A 65 10.74 1.52 -12.48
N GLN A 66 10.51 0.35 -13.09
CA GLN A 66 9.43 0.15 -14.06
C GLN A 66 8.06 0.34 -13.39
N LEU A 67 7.85 -0.25 -12.23
CA LEU A 67 6.65 -0.06 -11.42
C LEU A 67 6.39 1.42 -11.13
N PHE A 68 7.40 2.15 -10.68
CA PHE A 68 7.28 3.57 -10.39
C PHE A 68 6.90 4.38 -11.64
N ARG A 69 7.53 4.12 -12.79
CA ARG A 69 7.20 4.78 -14.06
C ARG A 69 5.76 4.48 -14.48
N SER A 70 5.36 3.21 -14.45
CA SER A 70 3.99 2.79 -14.78
C SER A 70 2.94 3.49 -13.93
N ILE A 71 3.20 3.62 -12.61
CA ILE A 71 2.34 4.35 -11.69
C ILE A 71 2.30 5.85 -12.01
N ALA A 72 3.44 6.46 -12.30
CA ALA A 72 3.52 7.89 -12.64
C ALA A 72 2.77 8.20 -13.94
N ASP A 73 2.95 7.37 -14.97
CA ASP A 73 2.25 7.49 -16.24
C ASP A 73 0.73 7.34 -16.05
N ARG A 74 0.31 6.38 -15.24
CA ARG A 74 -1.10 6.17 -14.90
C ARG A 74 -1.69 7.36 -14.17
N THR A 75 -0.95 7.96 -13.25
CA THR A 75 -1.38 9.15 -12.52
C THR A 75 -1.61 10.32 -13.49
N ASN A 76 -0.70 10.54 -14.43
CA ASN A 76 -0.86 11.57 -15.46
C ASN A 76 -2.07 11.29 -16.35
N GLN A 77 -2.30 10.04 -16.75
CA GLN A 77 -3.50 9.65 -17.50
C GLN A 77 -4.79 9.96 -16.76
N LEU A 78 -4.84 9.72 -15.44
CA LEU A 78 -6.02 10.02 -14.62
C LEU A 78 -6.30 11.52 -14.50
N VAL A 79 -5.28 12.37 -14.59
CA VAL A 79 -5.46 13.84 -14.64
C VAL A 79 -6.11 14.25 -15.95
N GLU A 80 -5.70 13.66 -17.08
CA GLU A 80 -6.23 13.97 -18.41
C GLU A 80 -7.59 13.29 -18.67
N HIS A 81 -7.74 12.07 -18.17
CA HIS A 81 -8.90 11.21 -18.35
C HIS A 81 -9.35 10.62 -17.02
N PRO A 82 -10.12 11.36 -16.20
CA PRO A 82 -10.63 10.88 -14.92
C PRO A 82 -11.46 9.60 -15.08
N GLU A 83 -11.24 8.66 -14.17
CA GLU A 83 -11.98 7.41 -14.14
C GLU A 83 -12.72 7.22 -12.83
N PHE A 84 -13.81 6.45 -12.91
CA PHE A 84 -14.60 6.11 -11.75
C PHE A 84 -14.12 4.81 -11.10
N TYR A 85 -14.11 4.83 -9.79
CA TYR A 85 -13.94 3.64 -8.98
C TYR A 85 -15.09 2.65 -9.22
N HIS A 86 -14.75 1.36 -9.27
CA HIS A 86 -15.73 0.29 -9.33
C HIS A 86 -15.32 -0.83 -8.37
N THR A 87 -16.18 -1.17 -7.43
CA THR A 87 -15.87 -2.11 -6.33
C THR A 87 -15.22 -3.42 -6.78
N LEU A 88 -15.58 -3.96 -7.93
CA LEU A 88 -15.02 -5.22 -8.44
C LEU A 88 -14.00 -5.04 -9.59
N LEU A 89 -14.18 -4.03 -10.44
CA LEU A 89 -13.44 -3.94 -11.71
C LEU A 89 -12.36 -2.87 -11.74
N ASN A 90 -12.44 -1.86 -10.87
CA ASN A 90 -11.51 -0.73 -10.81
C ASN A 90 -11.37 -0.23 -9.37
N ASN A 91 -10.97 -1.12 -8.48
CA ASN A 91 -10.74 -0.83 -7.07
C ASN A 91 -9.25 -0.57 -6.78
N CYS A 92 -8.92 -0.29 -5.51
CA CYS A 92 -7.55 -0.04 -5.09
C CYS A 92 -6.60 -1.21 -5.40
N LEU A 93 -7.04 -2.45 -5.23
CA LEU A 93 -6.25 -3.63 -5.53
C LEU A 93 -5.98 -3.77 -7.04
N ASN A 94 -7.02 -3.67 -7.87
CA ASN A 94 -6.89 -3.75 -9.32
C ASN A 94 -6.01 -2.60 -9.86
N GLY A 95 -6.11 -1.42 -9.24
CA GLY A 95 -5.24 -0.28 -9.54
C GLY A 95 -3.76 -0.62 -9.34
N ILE A 96 -3.41 -1.29 -8.24
CA ILE A 96 -2.02 -1.70 -7.95
C ILE A 96 -1.60 -2.88 -8.82
N LEU A 97 -2.43 -3.92 -8.93
CA LEU A 97 -2.09 -5.13 -9.68
C LEU A 97 -1.77 -4.87 -11.16
N ARG A 98 -2.43 -3.91 -11.79
CA ARG A 98 -2.13 -3.52 -13.19
C ARG A 98 -0.66 -3.13 -13.39
N HIS A 99 -0.04 -2.56 -12.37
CA HIS A 99 1.36 -2.15 -12.40
C HIS A 99 2.32 -3.27 -12.01
N THR A 100 1.82 -4.30 -11.31
CA THR A 100 2.65 -5.42 -10.84
C THR A 100 2.71 -6.59 -11.83
N VAL A 101 1.95 -6.56 -12.93
CA VAL A 101 1.96 -7.62 -13.97
C VAL A 101 3.36 -7.89 -14.50
N GLU A 102 4.20 -6.86 -14.62
CA GLU A 102 5.60 -7.00 -15.04
C GLU A 102 6.51 -7.62 -13.96
N LEU A 103 6.05 -7.68 -12.71
CA LEU A 103 6.77 -8.30 -11.59
C LEU A 103 6.45 -9.79 -11.44
N THR A 104 5.36 -10.25 -12.07
CA THR A 104 4.90 -11.63 -11.97
C THR A 104 5.20 -12.38 -13.26
N PRO A 105 5.87 -13.54 -13.21
CA PRO A 105 6.10 -14.38 -14.39
C PRO A 105 4.81 -15.06 -14.91
N GLU A 106 3.75 -15.07 -14.16
CA GLU A 106 2.48 -15.74 -14.48
C GLU A 106 1.40 -14.74 -14.87
N GLU A 107 0.50 -15.16 -15.77
CA GLU A 107 -0.67 -14.36 -16.14
C GLU A 107 -1.60 -14.20 -14.93
N VAL A 108 -1.86 -12.96 -14.56
CA VAL A 108 -2.81 -12.61 -13.49
C VAL A 108 -4.22 -12.96 -13.94
N SER A 109 -4.84 -13.93 -13.29
CA SER A 109 -6.24 -14.25 -13.53
C SER A 109 -7.16 -13.24 -12.83
N TRP A 110 -7.65 -12.26 -13.57
CA TRP A 110 -8.53 -11.17 -13.07
C TRP A 110 -9.84 -11.66 -12.44
N PHE A 111 -10.23 -12.91 -12.69
CA PHE A 111 -11.42 -13.54 -12.10
C PHE A 111 -11.11 -14.40 -10.89
N ASP A 112 -9.85 -14.41 -10.40
CA ASP A 112 -9.50 -15.11 -9.17
C ASP A 112 -10.23 -14.45 -7.99
N PRO A 113 -10.95 -15.21 -7.14
CA PRO A 113 -11.62 -14.66 -5.96
C PRO A 113 -10.67 -13.94 -5.00
N GLN A 114 -9.38 -14.30 -4.96
CA GLN A 114 -8.37 -13.65 -4.14
C GLN A 114 -8.00 -12.25 -4.68
N ILE A 115 -8.24 -12.00 -5.96
CA ILE A 115 -8.05 -10.69 -6.60
C ILE A 115 -9.34 -9.87 -6.54
N LEU A 116 -10.50 -10.50 -6.71
CA LEU A 116 -11.79 -9.81 -6.62
C LEU A 116 -12.10 -9.30 -5.21
N LEU A 117 -11.57 -9.98 -4.18
CA LEU A 117 -11.78 -9.63 -2.79
C LEU A 117 -10.47 -9.12 -2.17
N PRO A 118 -10.31 -7.80 -1.99
CA PRO A 118 -9.06 -7.18 -1.51
C PRO A 118 -8.50 -7.77 -0.22
N GLY A 119 -9.35 -8.33 0.65
CA GLY A 119 -8.94 -8.97 1.91
C GLY A 119 -8.10 -10.24 1.75
N PHE A 120 -7.97 -10.79 0.54
CA PHE A 120 -7.18 -12.01 0.26
C PHE A 120 -5.97 -11.72 -0.65
N SER A 121 -5.71 -10.48 -0.96
CA SER A 121 -4.63 -10.07 -1.87
C SER A 121 -3.24 -10.40 -1.36
N ASP A 122 -3.04 -10.39 -0.04
CA ASP A 122 -1.78 -10.77 0.60
C ASP A 122 -1.47 -12.26 0.39
N ARG A 123 -2.47 -13.13 0.51
CA ARG A 123 -2.32 -14.57 0.25
C ARG A 123 -2.05 -14.85 -1.23
N TYR A 124 -2.70 -14.12 -2.14
CA TYR A 124 -2.40 -14.21 -3.57
C TYR A 124 -0.93 -13.83 -3.85
N ALA A 125 -0.48 -12.69 -3.32
CA ALA A 125 0.89 -12.21 -3.49
C ALA A 125 1.94 -13.20 -2.93
N PHE A 126 1.62 -13.87 -1.81
CA PHE A 126 2.47 -14.91 -1.24
C PHE A 126 2.52 -16.15 -2.13
N ASN A 127 1.38 -16.66 -2.58
CA ASN A 127 1.31 -17.84 -3.44
C ASN A 127 2.00 -17.62 -4.80
N SER A 128 1.97 -16.39 -5.32
CA SER A 128 2.67 -15.98 -6.55
C SER A 128 4.15 -15.63 -6.34
N GLY A 129 4.69 -15.78 -5.14
CA GLY A 129 6.09 -15.48 -4.83
C GLY A 129 6.47 -14.00 -4.86
N ILE A 130 5.49 -13.10 -4.96
CA ILE A 130 5.70 -11.64 -4.94
C ILE A 130 6.21 -11.20 -3.57
N ILE A 131 5.74 -11.85 -2.49
CA ILE A 131 6.15 -11.62 -1.11
C ILE A 131 6.54 -12.92 -0.45
N GLY A 132 7.24 -12.85 0.70
CA GLY A 132 7.70 -14.02 1.46
C GLY A 132 9.06 -14.53 1.02
N GLN A 133 9.56 -15.54 1.73
CA GLN A 133 10.86 -16.16 1.54
C GLN A 133 10.70 -17.67 1.36
N PRO A 134 11.63 -18.36 0.66
CA PRO A 134 11.60 -19.82 0.55
C PRO A 134 11.55 -20.49 1.92
N GLY A 135 10.58 -21.40 2.11
CA GLY A 135 10.39 -22.14 3.35
C GLY A 135 9.61 -21.40 4.44
N GLN A 136 9.20 -20.15 4.22
CA GLN A 136 8.34 -19.41 5.14
C GLN A 136 6.87 -19.80 4.92
N THR A 137 6.08 -19.89 5.98
CA THR A 137 4.62 -20.00 5.85
C THR A 137 3.97 -18.63 5.70
N PHE A 138 2.76 -18.60 5.14
CA PHE A 138 2.02 -17.34 5.04
C PHE A 138 1.67 -16.75 6.41
N GLU A 139 1.35 -17.60 7.34
CA GLU A 139 1.01 -17.23 8.71
C GLU A 139 2.19 -16.57 9.42
N ASP A 140 3.39 -17.14 9.32
CA ASP A 140 4.62 -16.55 9.87
C ASP A 140 4.94 -15.20 9.21
N LEU A 141 4.80 -15.11 7.87
CA LEU A 141 5.01 -13.85 7.15
C LEU A 141 4.02 -12.79 7.64
N LYS A 142 2.75 -13.15 7.77
CA LYS A 142 1.69 -12.23 8.18
C LYS A 142 1.91 -11.70 9.60
N GLU A 143 2.30 -12.54 10.52
CA GLU A 143 2.60 -12.16 11.90
C GLU A 143 3.73 -11.12 11.97
N VAL A 144 4.87 -11.38 11.34
CA VAL A 144 6.02 -10.46 11.36
C VAL A 144 5.79 -9.18 10.56
N SER A 145 4.85 -9.20 9.61
CA SER A 145 4.52 -8.07 8.74
C SER A 145 3.51 -7.10 9.35
N ARG A 146 2.91 -7.43 10.49
CA ARG A 146 1.98 -6.55 11.19
C ARG A 146 2.71 -5.34 11.77
N ILE A 147 2.25 -4.13 11.47
CA ILE A 147 2.94 -2.89 11.83
C ILE A 147 2.12 -1.94 12.69
N ASP A 148 0.82 -2.12 12.83
CA ASP A 148 -0.08 -1.22 13.55
C ASP A 148 0.38 -0.97 14.99
N GLU A 149 0.72 -2.01 15.76
CA GLU A 149 1.20 -1.87 17.15
C GLU A 149 2.50 -1.05 17.23
N ARG A 150 3.48 -1.32 16.34
CA ARG A 150 4.74 -0.56 16.29
C ARG A 150 4.54 0.89 15.86
N ALA A 151 3.57 1.13 14.99
CA ALA A 151 3.23 2.47 14.53
C ALA A 151 2.54 3.28 15.62
N GLU A 152 1.66 2.67 16.42
CA GLU A 152 1.02 3.32 17.57
C GLU A 152 2.04 3.71 18.64
N GLU A 153 2.99 2.81 18.95
CA GLU A 153 4.03 3.05 19.95
C GLU A 153 4.92 4.25 19.62
N VAL A 154 5.31 4.39 18.34
CA VAL A 154 6.21 5.47 17.91
C VAL A 154 5.47 6.77 17.60
N GLY A 155 4.17 6.69 17.26
CA GLY A 155 3.42 7.84 16.77
C GLY A 155 3.99 8.42 15.47
N ILE A 156 3.40 9.51 14.98
CA ILE A 156 3.81 10.16 13.72
C ILE A 156 5.03 11.07 13.99
N GLY A 157 6.22 10.50 13.98
CA GLY A 157 7.50 11.18 14.22
C GLY A 157 8.55 10.87 13.15
N ASP A 158 9.76 11.42 13.33
CA ASP A 158 10.86 11.27 12.36
C ASP A 158 11.34 9.81 12.20
N ASP A 159 11.20 9.01 13.25
CA ASP A 159 11.60 7.60 13.25
C ASP A 159 10.49 6.64 12.83
N PHE A 160 9.27 7.14 12.53
CA PHE A 160 8.11 6.34 12.15
C PHE A 160 8.44 5.27 11.12
N SER A 161 8.97 5.68 9.96
CA SER A 161 9.25 4.76 8.84
C SER A 161 10.31 3.71 9.15
N LYS A 162 11.25 4.00 10.04
CA LYS A 162 12.25 3.02 10.48
C LYS A 162 11.66 2.03 11.48
N THR A 163 10.91 2.55 12.43
CA THR A 163 10.29 1.74 13.49
C THR A 163 9.30 0.73 12.93
N ILE A 164 8.42 1.14 12.02
CA ILE A 164 7.45 0.22 11.41
C ILE A 164 8.11 -0.90 10.61
N ARG A 165 9.36 -0.69 10.13
CA ARG A 165 10.17 -1.71 9.43
C ARG A 165 11.04 -2.55 10.38
N GLY A 166 11.04 -2.25 11.67
CA GLY A 166 11.95 -2.90 12.62
C GLY A 166 13.43 -2.58 12.35
N LEU A 167 13.72 -1.43 11.72
CA LEU A 167 15.09 -0.98 11.48
C LEU A 167 15.63 -0.27 12.74
N PRO A 168 16.97 -0.34 12.99
CA PRO A 168 17.55 0.37 14.12
C PRO A 168 17.33 1.87 13.98
N LEU A 169 16.93 2.51 15.09
CA LEU A 169 16.82 3.96 15.18
C LEU A 169 18.19 4.59 15.02
N THR A 170 18.29 5.65 14.23
CA THR A 170 19.52 6.47 14.21
C THR A 170 19.63 7.11 15.59
N ALA A 171 20.74 6.80 16.30
CA ALA A 171 21.11 7.59 17.45
C ALA A 171 21.16 9.05 17.01
N VAL A 172 20.32 9.88 17.62
CA VAL A 172 20.45 11.34 17.50
C VAL A 172 21.82 11.64 18.09
N GLU A 173 22.79 12.01 17.27
CA GLU A 173 24.00 12.62 17.73
C GLU A 173 23.59 13.87 18.50
N ASN A 174 23.53 13.74 19.82
CA ASN A 174 23.56 14.86 20.73
C ASN A 174 24.93 15.54 20.60
N GLN A 175 25.14 16.27 19.52
CA GLN A 175 26.13 17.34 19.55
C GLN A 175 25.56 18.43 20.44
N LYS A 176 25.82 18.29 21.73
CA LYS A 176 25.91 19.46 22.61
C LYS A 176 27.01 20.33 22.04
N VAL A 177 26.60 21.43 21.47
CA VAL A 177 27.46 22.59 21.31
C VAL A 177 27.78 23.06 22.73
N GLU A 178 29.00 22.74 23.21
CA GLU A 178 29.62 23.41 24.34
C GLU A 178 30.08 24.78 23.82
N GLU A 179 29.42 25.83 24.27
CA GLU A 179 30.00 27.15 24.44
C GLU A 179 30.32 27.38 25.90
#